data_37f9da41ec749033a06ce1c6e954ed2e
#
_entry.id   37f9da41ec749033a06ce1c6e954ed2e
#
_cell.length_a   1.000
_cell.length_b   1.000
_cell.length_c   1.000
_cell.angle_alpha   90.00
_cell.angle_beta   90.00
_cell.angle_gamma   90.00
#
_symmetry.space_group_name_H-M   'P 1'
#
loop_
_entity.id
_entity.type
_entity.pdbx_description
1 polymer ?
#
loop_
_entity_poly.entity_id
_entity_poly.type
_entity_poly.pdbx_seq_one_letter_code
_entity_poly.pdbx_strand_id
1 'polypeptide(L)'
;MIDSHCHLADETFEGDLDGTIARAHEAGVTAALCILAAGDEDEARRARAVQARWDAVRFATGVHPHSAGTFAGRTAESAAVTRAHARAFNVCAIGEVGLDYHYDFAPRDVQREVFAAQIALALELDLPIIIHTREATDDTFAILEAHRGIRGVFHCFTGDTAMARRALGIDFHLSFAGIVTFPKAGELRDAARLVPENRLLIETDSPYLAPVPHRGKRNEPAYVARVLALLAEVRGVPAEALDAAVTANFGRLFAPSHA
;
A
#
# COMPACT_ATOMS: atom_id res chain seq x y z
N MET A 1 11.65 -8.03 9.57
CA MET A 1 10.96 -6.85 8.96
C MET A 1 9.88 -7.30 8.00
N ILE A 2 8.92 -6.43 7.72
CA ILE A 2 7.94 -6.64 6.64
C ILE A 2 7.97 -5.44 5.67
N ASP A 3 7.56 -5.68 4.42
CA ASP A 3 7.29 -4.63 3.45
C ASP A 3 5.77 -4.58 3.21
N SER A 4 5.10 -3.51 3.71
CA SER A 4 3.64 -3.47 3.71
C SER A 4 3.02 -3.05 2.37
N HIS A 5 3.83 -2.74 1.35
CA HIS A 5 3.36 -2.40 0.01
C HIS A 5 4.51 -2.46 -1.01
N CYS A 6 4.41 -3.38 -1.96
CA CYS A 6 5.33 -3.50 -3.09
C CYS A 6 4.62 -4.07 -4.32
N HIS A 7 5.19 -3.87 -5.50
CA HIS A 7 4.68 -4.40 -6.77
C HIS A 7 5.64 -5.48 -7.32
N LEU A 8 5.87 -6.54 -6.54
CA LEU A 8 6.77 -7.63 -6.95
C LEU A 8 6.32 -8.37 -8.22
N ALA A 9 5.05 -8.25 -8.60
CA ALA A 9 4.53 -8.78 -9.86
C ALA A 9 4.70 -7.81 -11.05
N ASP A 10 5.36 -6.66 -10.86
CA ASP A 10 5.72 -5.75 -11.94
C ASP A 10 6.71 -6.42 -12.91
N GLU A 11 6.61 -6.10 -14.21
CA GLU A 11 7.46 -6.66 -15.25
C GLU A 11 8.97 -6.41 -15.03
N THR A 12 9.32 -5.34 -14.32
CA THR A 12 10.72 -4.99 -14.04
C THR A 12 11.44 -5.99 -13.15
N PHE A 13 10.70 -6.88 -12.46
CA PHE A 13 11.25 -7.95 -11.63
C PHE A 13 11.29 -9.30 -12.34
N GLU A 14 10.64 -9.47 -13.49
CA GLU A 14 10.49 -10.78 -14.14
C GLU A 14 11.83 -11.46 -14.42
N GLY A 15 12.85 -10.70 -14.84
CA GLY A 15 14.19 -11.22 -15.13
C GLY A 15 15.10 -11.43 -13.91
N ASP A 16 14.70 -10.95 -12.69
CA ASP A 16 15.55 -10.96 -11.48
C ASP A 16 14.74 -11.28 -10.20
N LEU A 17 13.62 -11.94 -10.34
CA LEU A 17 12.73 -12.19 -9.18
C LEU A 17 13.42 -13.00 -8.08
N ASP A 18 14.11 -14.09 -8.44
CA ASP A 18 14.82 -14.93 -7.46
C ASP A 18 15.91 -14.15 -6.73
N GLY A 19 16.69 -13.33 -7.45
CA GLY A 19 17.70 -12.46 -6.87
C GLY A 19 17.08 -11.38 -5.97
N THR A 20 15.96 -10.78 -6.37
CA THR A 20 15.25 -9.78 -5.58
C THR A 20 14.74 -10.38 -4.26
N ILE A 21 14.15 -11.57 -4.29
CA ILE A 21 13.68 -12.28 -3.10
C ILE A 21 14.86 -12.66 -2.19
N ALA A 22 15.96 -13.16 -2.76
CA ALA A 22 17.15 -13.50 -1.98
C ALA A 22 17.70 -12.28 -1.22
N ARG A 23 17.83 -11.12 -1.89
CA ARG A 23 18.27 -9.87 -1.24
C ARG A 23 17.29 -9.37 -0.18
N ALA A 24 15.98 -9.55 -0.37
CA ALA A 24 14.98 -9.24 0.64
C ALA A 24 15.19 -10.07 1.90
N HIS A 25 15.38 -11.38 1.76
CA HIS A 25 15.66 -12.28 2.89
C HIS A 25 16.99 -11.96 3.59
N GLU A 26 18.06 -11.70 2.82
CA GLU A 26 19.36 -11.26 3.36
C GLU A 26 19.26 -9.96 4.16
N ALA A 27 18.38 -9.06 3.75
CA ALA A 27 18.09 -7.82 4.48
C ALA A 27 17.18 -8.04 5.71
N GLY A 28 16.70 -9.26 5.94
CA GLY A 28 15.83 -9.62 7.06
C GLY A 28 14.34 -9.34 6.80
N VAL A 29 13.92 -9.17 5.55
CA VAL A 29 12.49 -9.05 5.19
C VAL A 29 11.87 -10.43 5.20
N THR A 30 10.92 -10.65 6.11
CA THR A 30 10.29 -11.95 6.35
C THR A 30 8.94 -12.12 5.67
N ALA A 31 8.28 -11.01 5.31
CA ALA A 31 7.00 -11.01 4.61
C ALA A 31 6.84 -9.72 3.79
N ALA A 32 6.01 -9.78 2.76
CA ALA A 32 5.66 -8.63 1.94
C ALA A 32 4.18 -8.66 1.53
N LEU A 33 3.61 -7.48 1.28
CA LEU A 33 2.29 -7.35 0.65
C LEU A 33 2.48 -6.89 -0.80
N CYS A 34 2.21 -7.80 -1.73
CA CYS A 34 2.29 -7.54 -3.16
C CYS A 34 0.94 -7.03 -3.67
N ILE A 35 0.95 -5.88 -4.30
CA ILE A 35 -0.23 -5.21 -4.82
C ILE A 35 -0.43 -5.61 -6.28
N LEU A 36 -1.68 -5.91 -6.63
CA LEU A 36 -2.06 -6.35 -7.98
C LEU A 36 -3.14 -5.45 -8.55
N ALA A 37 -3.01 -5.10 -9.82
CA ALA A 37 -4.06 -4.43 -10.58
C ALA A 37 -5.19 -5.42 -10.90
N ALA A 38 -6.41 -5.09 -10.49
CA ALA A 38 -7.55 -5.98 -10.72
C ALA A 38 -7.84 -6.14 -12.23
N GLY A 39 -7.79 -7.38 -12.70
CA GLY A 39 -8.06 -7.73 -14.11
C GLY A 39 -6.84 -7.67 -15.03
N ASP A 40 -5.63 -7.45 -14.52
CA ASP A 40 -4.41 -7.58 -15.30
C ASP A 40 -3.92 -9.04 -15.27
N GLU A 41 -4.17 -9.76 -16.38
CA GLU A 41 -3.83 -11.18 -16.49
C GLU A 41 -2.32 -11.43 -16.58
N ASP A 42 -1.55 -10.50 -17.15
CA ASP A 42 -0.09 -10.62 -17.24
C ASP A 42 0.55 -10.42 -15.87
N GLU A 43 0.10 -9.43 -15.11
CA GLU A 43 0.51 -9.25 -13.72
C GLU A 43 0.08 -10.44 -12.84
N ALA A 44 -1.15 -10.95 -13.03
CA ALA A 44 -1.65 -12.14 -12.35
C ALA A 44 -0.76 -13.38 -12.60
N ARG A 45 -0.28 -13.57 -13.83
CA ARG A 45 0.68 -14.63 -14.16
C ARG A 45 1.99 -14.46 -13.40
N ARG A 46 2.55 -13.24 -13.35
CA ARG A 46 3.77 -12.92 -12.58
C ARG A 46 3.57 -13.08 -11.07
N ALA A 47 2.40 -12.69 -10.57
CA ALA A 47 2.04 -12.85 -9.14
C ALA A 47 2.06 -14.33 -8.70
N ARG A 48 1.62 -15.26 -9.56
CA ARG A 48 1.73 -16.69 -9.27
C ARG A 48 3.18 -17.15 -9.19
N ALA A 49 4.08 -16.57 -9.98
CA ALA A 49 5.50 -16.85 -9.88
C ALA A 49 6.12 -16.32 -8.57
N VAL A 50 5.65 -15.17 -8.08
CA VAL A 50 6.03 -14.63 -6.76
C VAL A 50 5.53 -15.57 -5.66
N GLN A 51 4.25 -15.95 -5.70
CA GLN A 51 3.63 -16.85 -4.73
C GLN A 51 4.36 -18.22 -4.62
N ALA A 52 4.81 -18.76 -5.74
CA ALA A 52 5.54 -20.02 -5.78
C ALA A 52 6.97 -19.95 -5.18
N ARG A 53 7.50 -18.73 -4.99
CA ARG A 53 8.90 -18.51 -4.54
C ARG A 53 8.99 -17.92 -3.14
N TRP A 54 7.91 -17.30 -2.66
CA TRP A 54 7.90 -16.64 -1.35
C TRP A 54 6.56 -16.88 -0.64
N ASP A 55 6.50 -17.93 0.17
CA ASP A 55 5.28 -18.37 0.86
C ASP A 55 4.70 -17.32 1.81
N ALA A 56 5.54 -16.41 2.33
CA ALA A 56 5.11 -15.35 3.24
C ALA A 56 4.62 -14.07 2.52
N VAL A 57 4.58 -14.07 1.18
CA VAL A 57 3.96 -12.96 0.43
C VAL A 57 2.45 -13.07 0.53
N ARG A 58 1.82 -11.97 0.88
CA ARG A 58 0.37 -11.76 0.80
C ARG A 58 0.04 -10.90 -0.40
N PHE A 59 -1.22 -10.92 -0.80
CA PHE A 59 -1.69 -10.13 -1.94
C PHE A 59 -2.82 -9.19 -1.54
N ALA A 60 -2.86 -8.03 -2.21
CA ALA A 60 -4.00 -7.14 -2.28
C ALA A 60 -4.34 -6.90 -3.75
N THR A 61 -5.56 -6.53 -4.05
CA THR A 61 -5.98 -6.18 -5.41
C THR A 61 -7.04 -5.10 -5.41
N GLY A 62 -6.99 -4.24 -6.40
CA GLY A 62 -7.94 -3.14 -6.57
C GLY A 62 -7.85 -2.49 -7.93
N VAL A 63 -8.76 -1.56 -8.20
CA VAL A 63 -8.70 -0.70 -9.39
C VAL A 63 -8.04 0.62 -8.97
N HIS A 64 -6.78 0.77 -9.39
CA HIS A 64 -6.02 2.01 -9.15
C HIS A 64 -6.71 3.21 -9.85
N PRO A 65 -6.68 4.43 -9.28
CA PRO A 65 -7.31 5.60 -9.87
C PRO A 65 -6.88 5.89 -11.31
N HIS A 66 -5.66 5.56 -11.69
CA HIS A 66 -5.18 5.70 -13.08
C HIS A 66 -5.96 4.83 -14.08
N SER A 67 -6.45 3.68 -13.64
CA SER A 67 -7.21 2.73 -14.46
C SER A 67 -8.72 2.89 -14.33
N ALA A 68 -9.20 3.78 -13.45
CA ALA A 68 -10.63 3.97 -13.20
C ALA A 68 -11.42 4.31 -14.47
N GLY A 69 -10.81 5.04 -15.41
CA GLY A 69 -11.42 5.44 -16.67
C GLY A 69 -11.93 4.27 -17.54
N THR A 70 -11.34 3.07 -17.38
CA THR A 70 -11.80 1.85 -18.08
C THR A 70 -13.19 1.41 -17.65
N PHE A 71 -13.64 1.88 -16.48
CA PHE A 71 -14.95 1.56 -15.89
C PHE A 71 -15.95 2.72 -15.95
N ALA A 72 -15.70 3.76 -16.76
CA ALA A 72 -16.65 4.86 -16.93
C ALA A 72 -18.02 4.35 -17.38
N GLY A 73 -19.08 4.70 -16.65
CA GLY A 73 -20.45 4.21 -16.86
C GLY A 73 -20.68 2.73 -16.52
N ARG A 74 -19.67 2.03 -16.00
CA ARG A 74 -19.72 0.58 -15.66
C ARG A 74 -19.12 0.30 -14.28
N THR A 75 -19.33 1.18 -13.33
CA THR A 75 -18.67 1.14 -12.02
C THR A 75 -18.87 -0.18 -11.27
N ALA A 76 -20.06 -0.80 -11.41
CA ALA A 76 -20.35 -2.12 -10.82
C ALA A 76 -19.42 -3.23 -11.36
N GLU A 77 -18.94 -3.11 -12.60
CA GLU A 77 -18.00 -4.08 -13.17
C GLU A 77 -16.63 -3.98 -12.50
N SER A 78 -16.20 -2.79 -12.04
CA SER A 78 -14.94 -2.64 -11.31
C SER A 78 -14.92 -3.49 -10.04
N ALA A 79 -16.01 -3.46 -9.26
CA ALA A 79 -16.15 -4.30 -8.07
C ALA A 79 -16.23 -5.80 -8.41
N ALA A 80 -16.89 -6.17 -9.52
CA ALA A 80 -16.98 -7.57 -9.94
C ALA A 80 -15.62 -8.16 -10.36
N VAL A 81 -14.84 -7.41 -11.15
CA VAL A 81 -13.47 -7.78 -11.54
C VAL A 81 -12.57 -7.91 -10.32
N THR A 82 -12.58 -6.92 -9.43
CA THR A 82 -11.80 -6.96 -8.19
C THR A 82 -12.19 -8.14 -7.31
N ARG A 83 -13.48 -8.45 -7.17
CA ARG A 83 -13.96 -9.62 -6.41
C ARG A 83 -13.44 -10.94 -6.98
N ALA A 84 -13.49 -11.09 -8.30
CA ALA A 84 -12.99 -12.30 -8.95
C ALA A 84 -11.49 -12.48 -8.70
N HIS A 85 -10.72 -11.39 -8.85
CA HIS A 85 -9.27 -11.38 -8.63
C HIS A 85 -8.91 -11.62 -7.16
N ALA A 86 -9.66 -11.00 -6.23
CA ALA A 86 -9.49 -11.19 -4.80
C ALA A 86 -9.66 -12.66 -4.38
N ARG A 87 -10.64 -13.37 -4.93
CA ARG A 87 -10.81 -14.81 -4.72
C ARG A 87 -9.69 -15.65 -5.31
N ALA A 88 -9.21 -15.28 -6.51
CA ALA A 88 -8.17 -16.03 -7.20
C ALA A 88 -6.82 -16.02 -6.48
N PHE A 89 -6.52 -14.94 -5.73
CA PHE A 89 -5.28 -14.76 -4.98
C PHE A 89 -5.45 -14.84 -3.45
N ASN A 90 -6.67 -15.09 -2.94
CA ASN A 90 -6.96 -15.09 -1.52
C ASN A 90 -6.40 -13.84 -0.82
N VAL A 91 -6.77 -12.67 -1.34
CA VAL A 91 -6.19 -11.40 -0.89
C VAL A 91 -6.57 -11.05 0.54
N CYS A 92 -5.72 -10.30 1.22
CA CYS A 92 -5.95 -9.82 2.58
C CYS A 92 -6.35 -8.33 2.65
N ALA A 93 -6.47 -7.65 1.51
CA ALA A 93 -6.94 -6.26 1.41
C ALA A 93 -7.48 -5.95 0.02
N ILE A 94 -8.36 -4.95 -0.09
CA ILE A 94 -8.74 -4.33 -1.35
C ILE A 94 -7.85 -3.10 -1.55
N GLY A 95 -7.10 -3.08 -2.61
CA GLY A 95 -6.16 -2.01 -2.93
C GLY A 95 -5.12 -2.45 -3.97
N GLU A 96 -4.55 -1.50 -4.59
CA GLU A 96 -4.52 -0.06 -4.31
C GLU A 96 -5.75 0.61 -4.95
N VAL A 97 -6.45 1.45 -4.17
CA VAL A 97 -7.66 2.16 -4.58
C VAL A 97 -7.62 3.61 -4.09
N GLY A 98 -8.34 4.51 -4.70
CA GLY A 98 -8.36 5.90 -4.23
C GLY A 98 -8.47 6.92 -5.33
N LEU A 99 -7.79 8.08 -5.15
CA LEU A 99 -7.88 9.23 -6.03
C LEU A 99 -6.49 9.80 -6.37
N ASP A 100 -6.28 10.14 -7.64
CA ASP A 100 -5.10 10.85 -8.12
C ASP A 100 -5.51 12.02 -9.02
N TYR A 101 -5.45 13.24 -8.48
CA TYR A 101 -5.77 14.46 -9.20
C TYR A 101 -4.52 15.17 -9.75
N HIS A 102 -3.35 14.61 -9.49
CA HIS A 102 -2.10 15.11 -10.05
C HIS A 102 -1.90 14.66 -11.50
N TYR A 103 -2.02 13.35 -11.75
CA TYR A 103 -1.88 12.81 -13.10
C TYR A 103 -3.17 12.91 -13.90
N ASP A 104 -4.33 12.83 -13.24
CA ASP A 104 -5.67 13.01 -13.83
C ASP A 104 -5.93 12.08 -15.05
N PHE A 105 -5.36 10.85 -15.03
CA PHE A 105 -5.49 9.89 -16.13
C PHE A 105 -6.91 9.38 -16.37
N ALA A 106 -7.78 9.52 -15.37
CA ALA A 106 -9.20 9.24 -15.48
C ALA A 106 -10.01 10.44 -14.96
N PRO A 107 -11.23 10.69 -15.50
CA PRO A 107 -12.10 11.74 -14.98
C PRO A 107 -12.32 11.59 -13.47
N ARG A 108 -12.27 12.72 -12.73
CA ARG A 108 -12.34 12.71 -11.26
C ARG A 108 -13.64 12.16 -10.71
N ASP A 109 -14.76 12.37 -11.38
CA ASP A 109 -16.05 11.77 -11.03
C ASP A 109 -16.02 10.25 -11.16
N VAL A 110 -15.43 9.73 -12.23
CA VAL A 110 -15.24 8.29 -12.42
C VAL A 110 -14.31 7.70 -11.35
N GLN A 111 -13.19 8.38 -11.03
CA GLN A 111 -12.31 7.96 -9.94
C GLN A 111 -13.08 7.83 -8.62
N ARG A 112 -13.89 8.85 -8.26
CA ARG A 112 -14.72 8.84 -7.03
C ARG A 112 -15.74 7.69 -7.01
N GLU A 113 -16.43 7.46 -8.14
CA GLU A 113 -17.41 6.38 -8.25
C GLU A 113 -16.75 5.01 -8.08
N VAL A 114 -15.63 4.77 -8.78
CA VAL A 114 -14.86 3.51 -8.67
C VAL A 114 -14.34 3.34 -7.25
N PHE A 115 -13.77 4.37 -6.63
CA PHE A 115 -13.28 4.30 -5.25
C PHE A 115 -14.39 3.92 -4.28
N ALA A 116 -15.56 4.56 -4.36
CA ALA A 116 -16.72 4.23 -3.53
C ALA A 116 -17.18 2.76 -3.73
N ALA A 117 -17.17 2.27 -4.97
CA ALA A 117 -17.53 0.87 -5.26
C ALA A 117 -16.51 -0.13 -4.69
N GLN A 118 -15.22 0.21 -4.70
CA GLN A 118 -14.17 -0.62 -4.09
C GLN A 118 -14.27 -0.63 -2.55
N ILE A 119 -14.63 0.49 -1.92
CA ILE A 119 -14.89 0.53 -0.47
C ILE A 119 -16.10 -0.33 -0.12
N ALA A 120 -17.19 -0.24 -0.88
CA ALA A 120 -18.37 -1.07 -0.64
C ALA A 120 -18.04 -2.58 -0.75
N LEU A 121 -17.20 -2.96 -1.72
CA LEU A 121 -16.68 -4.32 -1.87
C LEU A 121 -15.83 -4.74 -0.67
N ALA A 122 -14.93 -3.87 -0.19
CA ALA A 122 -14.08 -4.16 0.96
C ALA A 122 -14.90 -4.39 2.23
N LEU A 123 -15.94 -3.56 2.46
CA LEU A 123 -16.89 -3.74 3.57
C LEU A 123 -17.64 -5.06 3.47
N GLU A 124 -18.11 -5.43 2.27
CA GLU A 124 -18.81 -6.71 2.06
C GLU A 124 -17.94 -7.92 2.35
N LEU A 125 -16.63 -7.83 1.99
CA LEU A 125 -15.68 -8.91 2.18
C LEU A 125 -15.01 -8.89 3.57
N ASP A 126 -15.32 -7.91 4.42
CA ASP A 126 -14.64 -7.61 5.69
C ASP A 126 -13.10 -7.48 5.53
N LEU A 127 -12.65 -6.87 4.45
CA LEU A 127 -11.24 -6.63 4.18
C LEU A 127 -10.86 -5.16 4.41
N PRO A 128 -9.65 -4.86 4.87
CA PRO A 128 -9.12 -3.51 4.90
C PRO A 128 -8.88 -2.98 3.49
N ILE A 129 -8.75 -1.64 3.37
CA ILE A 129 -8.36 -1.00 2.11
C ILE A 129 -6.96 -0.39 2.17
N ILE A 130 -6.30 -0.36 1.00
CA ILE A 130 -5.03 0.33 0.80
C ILE A 130 -5.30 1.53 -0.09
N ILE A 131 -5.06 2.73 0.47
CA ILE A 131 -5.47 3.99 -0.16
C ILE A 131 -4.30 4.67 -0.83
N HIS A 132 -4.47 4.95 -2.12
CA HIS A 132 -3.75 5.96 -2.86
C HIS A 132 -4.47 7.31 -2.78
N THR A 133 -3.75 8.37 -2.43
CA THR A 133 -4.30 9.72 -2.52
C THR A 133 -3.23 10.73 -2.92
N ARG A 134 -3.46 11.47 -3.99
CA ARG A 134 -2.54 12.48 -4.48
C ARG A 134 -3.30 13.70 -4.98
N GLU A 135 -3.08 14.85 -4.33
CA GLU A 135 -3.78 16.12 -4.60
C GLU A 135 -5.32 16.00 -4.52
N ALA A 136 -5.83 15.02 -3.76
CA ALA A 136 -7.24 14.65 -3.66
C ALA A 136 -7.72 14.47 -2.21
N THR A 137 -7.04 15.09 -1.25
CA THR A 137 -7.23 14.85 0.19
C THR A 137 -8.68 15.01 0.62
N ASP A 138 -9.34 16.11 0.26
CA ASP A 138 -10.69 16.40 0.75
C ASP A 138 -11.73 15.42 0.21
N ASP A 139 -11.68 15.10 -1.08
CA ASP A 139 -12.59 14.11 -1.68
C ASP A 139 -12.33 12.70 -1.14
N THR A 140 -11.06 12.35 -0.92
CA THR A 140 -10.70 11.06 -0.30
C THR A 140 -11.33 10.92 1.07
N PHE A 141 -11.16 11.91 1.94
CA PHE A 141 -11.75 11.85 3.28
C PHE A 141 -13.27 11.94 3.27
N ALA A 142 -13.88 12.76 2.39
CA ALA A 142 -15.33 12.82 2.27
C ALA A 142 -15.93 11.45 1.92
N ILE A 143 -15.30 10.71 1.01
CA ILE A 143 -15.73 9.37 0.63
C ILE A 143 -15.53 8.38 1.79
N LEU A 144 -14.40 8.41 2.47
CA LEU A 144 -14.13 7.51 3.61
C LEU A 144 -15.11 7.75 4.78
N GLU A 145 -15.35 9.02 5.11
CA GLU A 145 -16.25 9.41 6.19
C GLU A 145 -17.73 9.02 5.90
N ALA A 146 -18.10 8.93 4.61
CA ALA A 146 -19.40 8.43 4.19
C ALA A 146 -19.54 6.91 4.32
N HIS A 147 -18.43 6.16 4.38
CA HIS A 147 -18.41 4.69 4.44
C HIS A 147 -17.93 4.22 5.83
N ARG A 148 -18.78 4.38 6.84
CA ARG A 148 -18.45 4.00 8.23
C ARG A 148 -18.10 2.51 8.37
N GLY A 149 -17.13 2.23 9.22
CA GLY A 149 -16.69 0.86 9.50
C GLY A 149 -15.59 0.34 8.59
N ILE A 150 -15.24 1.06 7.54
CA ILE A 150 -14.07 0.72 6.74
C ILE A 150 -12.79 0.96 7.55
N ARG A 151 -11.84 0.04 7.46
CA ARG A 151 -10.50 0.13 8.03
C ARG A 151 -9.45 0.06 6.93
N GLY A 152 -8.27 0.61 7.16
CA GLY A 152 -7.24 0.55 6.12
C GLY A 152 -5.97 1.31 6.44
N VAL A 153 -5.23 1.59 5.39
CA VAL A 153 -3.96 2.30 5.43
C VAL A 153 -3.87 3.32 4.29
N PHE A 154 -3.42 4.50 4.59
CA PHE A 154 -2.87 5.41 3.58
C PHE A 154 -1.45 4.94 3.27
N HIS A 155 -1.28 4.29 2.12
CA HIS A 155 0.02 3.86 1.66
C HIS A 155 0.82 5.06 1.16
N CYS A 156 2.13 4.91 1.09
CA CYS A 156 3.06 5.94 0.59
C CYS A 156 2.68 7.34 1.08
N PHE A 157 2.40 7.47 2.40
CA PHE A 157 1.88 8.70 2.97
C PHE A 157 2.84 9.86 2.70
N THR A 158 2.34 10.92 2.07
CA THR A 158 3.10 12.13 1.71
C THR A 158 2.46 13.41 2.26
N GLY A 159 1.42 13.28 3.09
CA GLY A 159 0.72 14.40 3.72
C GLY A 159 1.51 15.02 4.89
N ASP A 160 0.99 16.13 5.35
CA ASP A 160 1.46 16.84 6.54
C ASP A 160 0.89 16.27 7.85
N THR A 161 1.21 16.91 8.96
CA THR A 161 0.69 16.54 10.30
C THR A 161 -0.82 16.72 10.44
N ALA A 162 -1.45 17.65 9.69
CA ALA A 162 -2.90 17.85 9.73
C ALA A 162 -3.63 16.69 9.03
N MET A 163 -3.15 16.28 7.87
CA MET A 163 -3.66 15.12 7.16
C MET A 163 -3.44 13.82 7.97
N ALA A 164 -2.27 13.67 8.62
CA ALA A 164 -1.99 12.53 9.49
C ALA A 164 -2.99 12.44 10.65
N ARG A 165 -3.28 13.57 11.34
CA ARG A 165 -4.30 13.62 12.40
C ARG A 165 -5.68 13.25 11.91
N ARG A 166 -6.07 13.71 10.72
CA ARG A 166 -7.37 13.39 10.12
C ARG A 166 -7.51 11.90 9.82
N ALA A 167 -6.47 11.28 9.25
CA ALA A 167 -6.44 9.84 8.99
C ALA A 167 -6.50 9.01 10.28
N LEU A 168 -5.75 9.40 11.31
CA LEU A 168 -5.81 8.77 12.64
C LEU A 168 -7.18 8.95 13.30
N GLY A 169 -7.85 10.08 13.08
CA GLY A 169 -9.19 10.36 13.60
C GLY A 169 -10.28 9.46 13.05
N ILE A 170 -10.07 8.86 11.89
CA ILE A 170 -10.93 7.83 11.29
C ILE A 170 -10.36 6.41 11.42
N ASP A 171 -9.40 6.22 12.34
CA ASP A 171 -8.80 4.93 12.73
C ASP A 171 -7.96 4.23 11.66
N PHE A 172 -7.41 4.98 10.70
CA PHE A 172 -6.53 4.45 9.66
C PHE A 172 -5.07 4.36 10.10
N HIS A 173 -4.35 3.43 9.47
CA HIS A 173 -2.89 3.34 9.55
C HIS A 173 -2.25 4.29 8.53
N LEU A 174 -0.99 4.65 8.79
CA LEU A 174 -0.16 5.41 7.87
C LEU A 174 1.10 4.60 7.56
N SER A 175 1.40 4.42 6.28
CA SER A 175 2.59 3.71 5.83
C SER A 175 3.56 4.68 5.15
N PHE A 176 4.84 4.56 5.48
CA PHE A 176 5.89 5.44 4.99
C PHE A 176 6.84 4.69 4.07
N ALA A 177 7.03 5.25 2.87
CA ALA A 177 7.90 4.71 1.84
C ALA A 177 9.28 5.42 1.79
N GLY A 178 10.09 5.06 0.81
CA GLY A 178 11.43 5.61 0.61
C GLY A 178 11.54 7.14 0.59
N ILE A 179 10.45 7.84 0.25
CA ILE A 179 10.39 9.31 0.23
C ILE A 179 10.76 9.92 1.59
N VAL A 180 10.44 9.27 2.72
CA VAL A 180 10.77 9.79 4.06
C VAL A 180 12.28 9.99 4.24
N THR A 181 13.11 9.25 3.48
CA THR A 181 14.58 9.36 3.49
C THR A 181 15.12 10.55 2.70
N PHE A 182 14.26 11.22 1.90
CA PHE A 182 14.73 12.30 1.03
C PHE A 182 15.09 13.56 1.82
N PRO A 183 16.11 14.34 1.41
CA PRO A 183 16.56 15.51 2.17
C PRO A 183 15.45 16.52 2.48
N LYS A 184 14.51 16.72 1.53
CA LYS A 184 13.44 17.71 1.64
C LYS A 184 12.18 17.18 2.36
N ALA A 185 12.17 15.95 2.89
CA ALA A 185 11.02 15.32 3.52
C ALA A 185 10.85 15.70 5.01
N GLY A 186 11.14 16.94 5.41
CA GLY A 186 11.04 17.41 6.80
C GLY A 186 9.63 17.26 7.37
N GLU A 187 8.64 17.80 6.67
CA GLU A 187 7.23 17.75 7.09
C GLU A 187 6.70 16.31 7.19
N LEU A 188 7.14 15.44 6.27
CA LEU A 188 6.80 14.04 6.31
C LEU A 188 7.39 13.32 7.54
N ARG A 189 8.62 13.67 7.93
CA ARG A 189 9.23 13.16 9.17
C ARG A 189 8.52 13.68 10.42
N ASP A 190 7.98 14.92 10.39
CA ASP A 190 7.18 15.47 11.47
C ASP A 190 5.84 14.71 11.58
N ALA A 191 5.20 14.39 10.47
CA ALA A 191 4.04 13.50 10.46
C ALA A 191 4.36 12.12 11.03
N ALA A 192 5.50 11.51 10.63
CA ALA A 192 5.92 10.21 11.13
C ALA A 192 6.19 10.18 12.65
N ARG A 193 6.67 11.28 13.25
CA ARG A 193 6.81 11.40 14.70
C ARG A 193 5.48 11.38 15.44
N LEU A 194 4.46 11.94 14.82
CA LEU A 194 3.13 12.09 15.40
C LEU A 194 2.32 10.78 15.41
N VAL A 195 2.55 9.88 14.43
CA VAL A 195 1.78 8.65 14.29
C VAL A 195 1.98 7.74 15.52
N PRO A 196 0.91 7.30 16.19
CA PRO A 196 1.02 6.32 17.27
C PRO A 196 1.69 5.03 16.77
N GLU A 197 2.48 4.39 17.63
CA GLU A 197 3.23 3.19 17.28
C GLU A 197 2.33 2.10 16.69
N ASN A 198 1.13 1.93 17.23
CA ASN A 198 0.16 0.92 16.79
C ASN A 198 -0.59 1.27 15.49
N ARG A 199 -0.27 2.39 14.84
CA ARG A 199 -0.86 2.85 13.57
C ARG A 199 0.19 3.06 12.47
N LEU A 200 1.45 2.74 12.74
CA LEU A 200 2.56 2.95 11.82
C LEU A 200 2.83 1.69 11.00
N LEU A 201 3.01 1.85 9.69
CA LEU A 201 3.53 0.85 8.77
C LEU A 201 4.72 1.42 7.99
N ILE A 202 5.50 0.54 7.39
CA ILE A 202 6.62 0.85 6.50
C ILE A 202 6.53 0.02 5.23
N GLU A 203 7.02 0.59 4.13
CA GLU A 203 6.96 -0.05 2.84
C GLU A 203 8.08 0.42 1.92
N THR A 204 8.23 -0.24 0.79
CA THR A 204 9.11 0.23 -0.28
C THR A 204 8.40 0.97 -1.38
N ASP A 205 7.19 0.56 -1.74
CA ASP A 205 6.51 0.92 -2.98
C ASP A 205 7.36 0.53 -4.21
N SER A 206 8.13 -0.55 -4.08
CA SER A 206 9.02 -1.02 -5.15
C SER A 206 8.22 -1.53 -6.37
N PRO A 207 8.67 -1.22 -7.61
CA PRO A 207 10.01 -0.76 -8.02
C PRO A 207 10.25 0.76 -7.92
N TYR A 208 9.30 1.53 -7.40
CA TYR A 208 9.33 2.99 -7.33
C TYR A 208 10.03 3.50 -6.08
N LEU A 209 10.31 4.81 -6.02
CA LEU A 209 10.64 5.59 -4.82
C LEU A 209 11.83 5.07 -4.01
N ALA A 210 12.87 4.51 -4.67
CA ALA A 210 14.06 4.00 -3.99
C ALA A 210 14.60 4.98 -2.94
N PRO A 211 14.83 4.54 -1.68
CA PRO A 211 15.32 5.38 -0.59
C PRO A 211 16.77 5.83 -0.84
N VAL A 212 17.22 6.84 -0.11
CA VAL A 212 18.66 7.18 -0.04
C VAL A 212 19.41 6.01 0.62
N PRO A 213 20.59 5.59 0.06
CA PRO A 213 21.35 6.18 -1.04
C PRO A 213 21.01 5.65 -2.44
N HIS A 214 19.94 4.91 -2.61
CA HIS A 214 19.60 4.18 -3.84
C HIS A 214 18.75 4.98 -4.84
N ARG A 215 18.52 6.28 -4.60
CA ARG A 215 17.72 7.12 -5.50
C ARG A 215 18.16 7.02 -6.97
N GLY A 216 17.16 6.94 -7.87
CA GLY A 216 17.38 6.81 -9.31
C GLY A 216 17.69 5.38 -9.77
N LYS A 217 17.69 4.39 -8.86
CA LYS A 217 17.76 2.97 -9.18
C LYS A 217 16.39 2.32 -8.99
N ARG A 218 16.18 1.12 -9.57
CA ARG A 218 15.03 0.29 -9.26
C ARG A 218 15.01 0.03 -7.74
N ASN A 219 13.87 0.30 -7.11
CA ASN A 219 13.64 -0.06 -5.72
C ASN A 219 13.35 -1.56 -5.60
N GLU A 220 13.53 -2.14 -4.42
CA GLU A 220 13.23 -3.53 -4.12
C GLU A 220 12.90 -3.71 -2.64
N PRO A 221 12.19 -4.77 -2.23
CA PRO A 221 11.76 -4.98 -0.83
C PRO A 221 12.89 -4.95 0.19
N ALA A 222 14.12 -5.34 -0.19
CA ALA A 222 15.31 -5.25 0.67
C ALA A 222 15.55 -3.83 1.22
N TYR A 223 15.12 -2.81 0.48
CA TYR A 223 15.37 -1.41 0.87
C TYR A 223 14.41 -0.87 1.92
N VAL A 224 13.37 -1.63 2.32
CA VAL A 224 12.53 -1.26 3.47
C VAL A 224 13.37 -1.09 4.75
N ALA A 225 14.50 -1.79 4.86
CA ALA A 225 15.45 -1.63 5.95
C ALA A 225 15.95 -0.17 6.09
N ARG A 226 16.07 0.58 5.00
CA ARG A 226 16.46 1.98 5.02
C ARG A 226 15.35 2.88 5.57
N VAL A 227 14.11 2.55 5.25
CA VAL A 227 12.93 3.25 5.78
C VAL A 227 12.82 3.00 7.29
N LEU A 228 12.93 1.74 7.72
CA LEU A 228 12.91 1.37 9.13
C LEU A 228 13.99 2.10 9.94
N ALA A 229 15.24 2.05 9.48
CA ALA A 229 16.37 2.66 10.18
C ALA A 229 16.17 4.17 10.37
N LEU A 230 15.76 4.88 9.30
CA LEU A 230 15.48 6.31 9.39
C LEU A 230 14.31 6.63 10.32
N LEU A 231 13.22 5.89 10.23
CA LEU A 231 12.05 6.14 11.09
C LEU A 231 12.35 5.83 12.57
N ALA A 232 13.18 4.84 12.86
CA ALA A 232 13.66 4.58 14.22
C ALA A 232 14.47 5.77 14.76
N GLU A 233 15.39 6.33 13.96
CA GLU A 233 16.15 7.54 14.29
C GLU A 233 15.22 8.74 14.49
N VAL A 234 14.31 9.01 13.56
CA VAL A 234 13.34 10.12 13.60
C VAL A 234 12.46 10.06 14.86
N ARG A 235 12.10 8.87 15.30
CA ARG A 235 11.24 8.63 16.47
C ARG A 235 12.03 8.47 17.76
N GLY A 236 13.35 8.35 17.71
CA GLY A 236 14.20 8.15 18.87
C GLY A 236 13.98 6.80 19.58
N VAL A 237 13.67 5.75 18.83
CA VAL A 237 13.43 4.39 19.36
C VAL A 237 14.40 3.39 18.73
N PRO A 238 14.69 2.25 19.40
CA PRO A 238 15.48 1.16 18.80
C PRO A 238 14.81 0.62 17.53
N ALA A 239 15.61 0.32 16.49
CA ALA A 239 15.10 -0.21 15.23
C ALA A 239 14.37 -1.54 15.42
N GLU A 240 14.84 -2.40 16.30
CA GLU A 240 14.23 -3.69 16.64
C GLU A 240 12.84 -3.52 17.28
N ALA A 241 12.67 -2.49 18.13
CA ALA A 241 11.38 -2.18 18.74
C ALA A 241 10.37 -1.69 17.69
N LEU A 242 10.83 -0.81 16.79
CA LEU A 242 9.99 -0.32 15.70
C LEU A 242 9.62 -1.44 14.72
N ASP A 243 10.55 -2.34 14.38
CA ASP A 243 10.28 -3.51 13.54
C ASP A 243 9.22 -4.42 14.16
N ALA A 244 9.35 -4.71 15.46
CA ALA A 244 8.36 -5.52 16.17
C ALA A 244 6.96 -4.87 16.14
N ALA A 245 6.88 -3.55 16.37
CA ALA A 245 5.63 -2.82 16.34
C ALA A 245 4.98 -2.81 14.94
N VAL A 246 5.75 -2.51 13.91
CA VAL A 246 5.28 -2.49 12.51
C VAL A 246 4.84 -3.88 12.06
N THR A 247 5.60 -4.92 12.40
CA THR A 247 5.25 -6.32 12.11
C THR A 247 3.93 -6.71 12.79
N ALA A 248 3.74 -6.32 14.04
CA ALA A 248 2.49 -6.56 14.76
C ALA A 248 1.30 -5.79 14.14
N ASN A 249 1.51 -4.54 13.71
CA ASN A 249 0.50 -3.73 13.03
C ASN A 249 0.07 -4.37 11.70
N PHE A 250 1.05 -4.79 10.90
CA PHE A 250 0.79 -5.52 9.65
C PHE A 250 -0.03 -6.78 9.89
N GLY A 251 0.37 -7.59 10.89
CA GLY A 251 -0.34 -8.80 11.26
C GLY A 251 -1.79 -8.56 11.68
N ARG A 252 -2.07 -7.46 12.40
CA ARG A 252 -3.43 -7.09 12.83
C ARG A 252 -4.28 -6.54 11.69
N LEU A 253 -3.71 -5.63 10.89
CA LEU A 253 -4.48 -4.97 9.82
C LEU A 253 -4.84 -5.95 8.71
N PHE A 254 -3.88 -6.77 8.28
CA PHE A 254 -4.00 -7.69 7.17
C PHE A 254 -4.21 -9.15 7.62
N ALA A 255 -4.73 -9.37 8.84
CA ALA A 255 -5.10 -10.71 9.27
C ALA A 255 -6.05 -11.34 8.24
N PRO A 256 -5.94 -12.66 7.97
CA PRO A 256 -6.93 -13.35 7.15
C PRO A 256 -8.32 -13.12 7.76
N SER A 257 -9.31 -12.74 6.94
CA SER A 257 -10.70 -12.75 7.39
C SER A 257 -11.05 -14.18 7.80
N HIS A 258 -11.56 -14.34 9.00
CA HIS A 258 -12.13 -15.61 9.43
C HIS A 258 -13.49 -15.79 8.70
N ALA A 259 -13.40 -16.30 7.45
CA ALA A 259 -14.57 -16.74 6.71
C ALA A 259 -14.93 -18.17 7.09
#